data_cfe2dc9f172d6ecb4c92e716c6938f79
#
_entry.id   cfe2dc9f172d6ecb4c92e716c6938f79
#
_cell.length_a   1.000
_cell.length_b   1.000
_cell.length_c   1.000
_cell.angle_alpha   90.00
_cell.angle_beta   90.00
_cell.angle_gamma   90.00
#
_symmetry.space_group_name_H-M   'P 1'
#
loop_
_entity.id
_entity.type
_entity.pdbx_description
1 polymer ?
#
loop_
_entity_poly.entity_id
_entity_poly.type
_entity_poly.pdbx_seq_one_letter_code
_entity_poly.pdbx_strand_id
1 'polypeptide(L)'
;MNITIYTKANCPNCDSAKRLLTARGLKYTEVDIEVGERRANFMNAFPTVRSMPQIFIGEQRVGGLLGLQEAFKEMEKANESA
;
A
#
# COMPACT_ATOMS: atom_id res chain seq x y z
N MET A 1 -9.29 2.26 10.40
CA MET A 1 -8.31 2.71 9.38
C MET A 1 -8.56 1.94 8.11
N ASN A 2 -8.77 2.63 7.01
CA ASN A 2 -9.04 2.01 5.72
C ASN A 2 -7.75 1.92 4.91
N ILE A 3 -7.25 0.70 4.68
CA ILE A 3 -6.00 0.48 3.98
C ILE A 3 -6.29 -0.27 2.68
N THR A 4 -5.78 0.25 1.57
CA THR A 4 -5.87 -0.38 0.25
C THR A 4 -4.47 -0.59 -0.29
N ILE A 5 -4.19 -1.79 -0.79
CA ILE A 5 -2.91 -2.11 -1.41
C ILE A 5 -3.15 -2.59 -2.85
N TYR A 6 -2.52 -1.90 -3.79
CA TYR A 6 -2.53 -2.29 -5.20
C TYR A 6 -1.32 -3.18 -5.46
N THR A 7 -1.54 -4.34 -6.05
CA THR A 7 -0.52 -5.36 -6.24
C THR A 7 -0.48 -5.87 -7.67
N LYS A 8 0.57 -6.63 -7.97
CA LYS A 8 0.70 -7.34 -9.25
C LYS A 8 1.31 -8.72 -8.99
N ALA A 9 1.30 -9.59 -10.02
CA ALA A 9 1.95 -10.90 -9.92
C ALA A 9 3.47 -10.74 -9.81
N ASN A 10 4.11 -11.73 -9.20
CA ASN A 10 5.58 -11.80 -9.08
C ASN A 10 6.19 -10.52 -8.47
N CYS A 11 5.61 -10.07 -7.38
CA CYS A 11 6.01 -8.83 -6.71
C CYS A 11 6.42 -9.11 -5.27
N PRO A 12 7.73 -9.34 -5.01
CA PRO A 12 8.19 -9.61 -3.64
C PRO A 12 7.86 -8.49 -2.65
N ASN A 13 7.95 -7.24 -3.09
CA ASN A 13 7.62 -6.10 -2.23
C ASN A 13 6.12 -6.06 -1.89
N CYS A 14 5.26 -6.51 -2.80
CA CYS A 14 3.84 -6.64 -2.52
C CYS A 14 3.60 -7.66 -1.40
N ASP A 15 4.27 -8.79 -1.48
CA ASP A 15 4.18 -9.85 -0.46
C ASP A 15 4.70 -9.36 0.88
N SER A 16 5.82 -8.66 0.88
CA SER A 16 6.41 -8.08 2.09
C SER A 16 5.48 -7.07 2.74
N ALA A 17 4.87 -6.21 1.93
CA ALA A 17 3.93 -5.21 2.44
C ALA A 17 2.69 -5.86 3.08
N LYS A 18 2.15 -6.90 2.43
CA LYS A 18 1.01 -7.62 2.98
C LYS A 18 1.36 -8.30 4.30
N ARG A 19 2.55 -8.91 4.37
CA ARG A 19 3.02 -9.53 5.62
C ARG A 19 3.18 -8.51 6.73
N LEU A 20 3.71 -7.34 6.41
CA LEU A 20 3.88 -6.26 7.40
C LEU A 20 2.54 -5.80 7.95
N LEU A 21 1.55 -5.60 7.08
CA LEU A 21 0.21 -5.23 7.51
C LEU A 21 -0.41 -6.29 8.41
N THR A 22 -0.30 -7.56 8.02
CA THR A 22 -0.82 -8.68 8.79
C THR A 22 -0.13 -8.80 10.15
N ALA A 23 1.19 -8.64 10.18
CA ALA A 23 1.96 -8.73 11.42
C ALA A 23 1.56 -7.64 12.42
N ARG A 24 1.06 -6.52 11.93
CA ARG A 24 0.57 -5.43 12.79
C ARG A 24 -0.91 -5.55 13.13
N GLY A 25 -1.55 -6.64 12.71
CA GLY A 25 -2.96 -6.87 12.98
C GLY A 25 -3.90 -5.95 12.20
N LEU A 26 -3.43 -5.39 11.10
CA LEU A 26 -4.22 -4.46 10.29
C LEU A 26 -4.90 -5.18 9.14
N LYS A 27 -6.17 -4.90 8.96
CA LYS A 27 -6.93 -5.40 7.81
C LYS A 27 -6.73 -4.46 6.63
N TYR A 28 -6.74 -5.01 5.42
CA TYR A 28 -6.57 -4.22 4.22
C TYR A 28 -7.37 -4.83 3.06
N THR A 29 -7.61 -4.02 2.06
CA THR A 29 -8.20 -4.44 0.79
C THR A 29 -7.09 -4.56 -0.23
N GLU A 30 -6.95 -5.72 -0.85
CA GLU A 30 -5.99 -5.93 -1.93
C GLU A 30 -6.67 -5.77 -3.28
N VAL A 31 -6.05 -4.97 -4.17
CA VAL A 31 -6.52 -4.79 -5.53
C VAL A 31 -5.42 -5.25 -6.48
N ASP A 32 -5.64 -6.40 -7.12
CA ASP A 32 -4.72 -6.90 -8.14
C ASP A 32 -4.96 -6.13 -9.44
N ILE A 33 -3.98 -5.34 -9.86
CA ILE A 33 -4.11 -4.48 -11.04
C ILE A 33 -4.12 -5.25 -12.36
N GLU A 34 -3.79 -6.53 -12.33
CA GLU A 34 -3.79 -7.35 -13.55
C GLU A 34 -5.18 -7.90 -13.90
N VAL A 35 -6.16 -7.70 -13.03
CA VAL A 35 -7.52 -8.16 -13.24
C VAL A 35 -8.33 -7.10 -13.98
N GLY A 36 -8.86 -7.46 -15.16
CA GLY A 36 -9.73 -6.59 -15.96
C GLY A 36 -9.04 -5.29 -16.35
N GLU A 37 -9.73 -4.17 -16.15
CA GLU A 37 -9.23 -2.84 -16.52
C GLU A 37 -8.55 -2.10 -15.38
N ARG A 38 -8.28 -2.78 -14.26
CA ARG A 38 -7.75 -2.13 -13.06
C ARG A 38 -6.41 -1.43 -13.29
N ARG A 39 -5.52 -2.03 -14.11
CA ARG A 39 -4.24 -1.41 -14.45
C ARG A 39 -4.44 -0.09 -15.19
N ALA A 40 -5.28 -0.09 -16.21
CA ALA A 40 -5.55 1.12 -17.00
C ALA A 40 -6.17 2.20 -16.13
N ASN A 41 -7.12 1.84 -15.29
CA ASN A 41 -7.77 2.80 -14.38
C ASN A 41 -6.78 3.38 -13.40
N PHE A 42 -5.90 2.54 -12.83
CA PHE A 42 -4.87 3.01 -11.90
C PHE A 42 -3.89 3.95 -12.59
N MET A 43 -3.40 3.59 -13.77
CA MET A 43 -2.42 4.40 -14.51
C MET A 43 -3.02 5.72 -14.98
N ASN A 44 -4.31 5.76 -15.28
CA ASN A 44 -5.00 7.01 -15.61
C ASN A 44 -5.07 7.95 -14.40
N ALA A 45 -5.31 7.40 -13.21
CA ALA A 45 -5.36 8.20 -11.98
C ALA A 45 -3.98 8.63 -11.51
N PHE A 46 -2.96 7.78 -11.72
CA PHE A 46 -1.60 8.03 -11.23
C PHE A 46 -0.58 7.79 -12.35
N PRO A 47 -0.53 8.67 -13.35
CA PRO A 47 0.26 8.41 -14.57
C PRO A 47 1.77 8.37 -14.35
N THR A 48 2.27 8.91 -13.24
CA THR A 48 3.72 8.90 -12.94
C THR A 48 4.15 7.71 -12.10
N VAL A 49 3.20 6.91 -11.60
CA VAL A 49 3.52 5.74 -10.77
C VAL A 49 3.92 4.58 -11.66
N ARG A 50 5.07 3.99 -11.41
CA ARG A 50 5.66 2.94 -12.26
C ARG A 50 5.83 1.59 -11.54
N SER A 51 5.60 1.54 -10.25
CA SER A 51 5.90 0.33 -9.47
C SER A 51 4.76 -0.05 -8.55
N MET A 52 4.74 -1.34 -8.17
CA MET A 52 3.86 -1.88 -7.15
C MET A 52 4.74 -2.43 -6.02
N PRO A 53 4.24 -2.52 -4.80
CA PRO A 53 2.89 -2.17 -4.40
C PRO A 53 2.67 -0.66 -4.34
N GLN A 54 1.40 -0.25 -4.34
CA GLN A 54 1.01 1.12 -4.01
C GLN A 54 -0.03 1.05 -2.92
N ILE A 55 0.23 1.73 -1.83
CA ILE A 55 -0.54 1.60 -0.60
C ILE A 55 -1.17 2.93 -0.24
N PHE A 56 -2.47 2.87 0.10
CA PHE A 56 -3.23 4.03 0.54
C PHE A 56 -3.72 3.78 1.95
N ILE A 57 -3.58 4.79 2.80
CA ILE A 57 -4.20 4.81 4.13
C ILE A 57 -5.26 5.90 4.05
N GLY A 58 -6.53 5.47 4.04
CA GLY A 58 -7.62 6.37 3.68
C GLY A 58 -7.43 6.85 2.26
N GLU A 59 -7.42 8.16 2.05
CA GLU A 59 -7.22 8.75 0.74
C GLU A 59 -5.75 9.12 0.46
N GLN A 60 -4.89 8.94 1.45
CA GLN A 60 -3.49 9.33 1.31
C GLN A 60 -2.65 8.18 0.76
N ARG A 61 -1.97 8.43 -0.36
CA ARG A 61 -1.03 7.48 -0.92
C ARG A 61 0.29 7.57 -0.15
N VAL A 62 0.65 6.48 0.52
CA VAL A 62 1.93 6.41 1.25
C VAL A 62 3.05 5.85 0.38
N GLY A 63 2.71 5.26 -0.77
CA GLY A 63 3.69 4.74 -1.71
C GLY A 63 3.86 3.23 -1.59
N GLY A 64 5.09 2.76 -1.80
CA GLY A 64 5.41 1.34 -1.76
C GLY A 64 5.76 0.84 -0.36
N LEU A 65 6.55 -0.23 -0.32
CA LEU A 65 6.95 -0.85 0.95
C LEU A 65 7.67 0.13 1.86
N LEU A 66 8.61 0.89 1.33
CA LEU A 66 9.35 1.87 2.13
C LEU A 66 8.43 2.95 2.68
N GLY A 67 7.52 3.45 1.86
CA GLY A 67 6.53 4.43 2.30
C GLY A 67 5.65 3.91 3.41
N LEU A 68 5.26 2.62 3.34
CA LEU A 68 4.48 1.99 4.40
C LEU A 68 5.27 1.91 5.70
N GLN A 69 6.54 1.52 5.63
CA GLN A 69 7.41 1.47 6.79
C GLN A 69 7.58 2.84 7.45
N GLU A 70 7.74 3.88 6.63
CA GLU A 70 7.85 5.25 7.15
C GLU A 70 6.55 5.72 7.77
N ALA A 71 5.40 5.38 7.19
CA ALA A 71 4.10 5.71 7.76
C ALA A 71 3.93 5.07 9.13
N PHE A 72 4.36 3.82 9.29
CA PHE A 72 4.30 3.15 10.59
C PHE A 72 5.21 3.81 11.62
N LYS A 73 6.39 4.26 11.23
CA LYS A 73 7.29 5.00 12.13
C LYS A 73 6.64 6.29 12.62
N GLU A 74 5.97 7.02 11.74
CA GLU A 74 5.28 8.25 12.11
C GLU A 74 4.12 7.97 13.07
N MET A 75 3.38 6.88 12.85
CA MET A 75 2.32 6.47 13.77
C MET A 75 2.86 6.12 15.15
N GLU A 76 4.00 5.42 15.20
CA GLU A 76 4.65 5.05 16.46
C GLU A 76 5.14 6.28 17.21
N LYS A 77 5.70 7.26 16.51
CA LYS A 77 6.13 8.52 17.12
C LYS A 77 4.94 9.28 17.71
N ALA A 78 3.81 9.30 17.01
CA ALA A 78 2.62 9.95 17.52
C ALA A 78 2.13 9.30 18.81
N ASN A 79 2.21 7.96 18.89
CA ASN A 79 1.85 7.24 20.11
C ASN A 79 2.82 7.51 21.25
N GLU A 80 4.12 7.60 20.96
CA GLU A 80 5.13 7.91 21.96
C GLU A 80 4.98 9.32 22.53
N SER A 81 4.49 10.23 21.71
CA SER A 81 4.29 11.62 22.11
C SER A 81 3.06 11.82 22.99
N ALA A 82 2.18 10.85 22.98
CA ALA A 82 0.96 10.90 23.78
C ALA A 82 1.20 10.42 25.20
#